data_f73e080cfb6d0d19189a8a7676fe802f
#
_entry.id   f73e080cfb6d0d19189a8a7676fe802f
#
_cell.length_a   1.000
_cell.length_b   1.000
_cell.length_c   1.000
_cell.angle_alpha   90.00
_cell.angle_beta   90.00
_cell.angle_gamma   90.00
#
_symmetry.space_group_name_H-M   'P 1'
#
loop_
_entity.id
_entity.type
_entity.pdbx_description
1 polymer ?
#
loop_
_entity_poly.entity_id
_entity_poly.type
_entity_poly.pdbx_seq_one_letter_code
_entity_poly.pdbx_strand_id
1 'polypeptide(L)'
;APSTRVTLQRAGFSQKILQDLQPHYAGYSYSDGCERFLQALASQLVHPTSATILQNRLIFVVGASGTGRTTMVAKIAAMLRDQNPSKEIVLASLNGQNGTANHQLQSFGRLLNLPTVTLGLSTPVEDFNKMTDYDFMVIDVASDSPESVEKVGSIQTRLGEAEVATLLAIPGSTSHSMINTTIKRFHPLEPLVALTKLDECETKPAEFSALAESSAQIAILSGTKSVIDPAVFASETILLQYLQENFSQKFSA
;
A
#
# COMPACT_ATOMS: atom_id res chain seq x y z
N ALA A 1 34.96 15.80 5.66
CA ALA A 1 33.86 14.92 5.21
C ALA A 1 32.55 15.72 5.17
N PRO A 2 31.68 15.54 4.17
CA PRO A 2 30.38 16.20 4.16
C PRO A 2 29.59 15.78 5.39
N SER A 3 28.75 16.68 5.94
CA SER A 3 27.90 16.31 7.06
C SER A 3 26.83 15.30 6.58
N THR A 4 26.37 14.42 7.47
CA THR A 4 25.28 13.46 7.21
C THR A 4 24.10 14.13 6.49
N ARG A 5 23.67 15.29 6.96
CA ARG A 5 22.56 16.05 6.36
C ARG A 5 22.81 16.41 4.89
N VAL A 6 24.00 16.91 4.57
CA VAL A 6 24.35 17.31 3.18
C VAL A 6 24.33 16.09 2.25
N THR A 7 24.80 14.96 2.71
CA THR A 7 24.81 13.72 1.91
C THR A 7 23.40 13.20 1.68
N LEU A 8 22.57 13.13 2.71
CA LEU A 8 21.17 12.70 2.57
C LEU A 8 20.39 13.63 1.63
N GLN A 9 20.66 14.93 1.69
CA GLN A 9 20.06 15.90 0.76
C GLN A 9 20.53 15.67 -0.69
N ARG A 10 21.82 15.43 -0.90
CA ARG A 10 22.36 15.08 -2.22
C ARG A 10 21.82 13.77 -2.76
N ALA A 11 21.56 12.79 -1.89
CA ALA A 11 20.92 11.54 -2.27
C ALA A 11 19.48 11.73 -2.74
N GLY A 12 18.81 12.86 -2.41
CA GLY A 12 17.49 13.21 -2.87
C GLY A 12 16.37 13.17 -1.81
N PHE A 13 16.73 13.03 -0.53
CA PHE A 13 15.75 13.20 0.55
C PHE A 13 15.34 14.67 0.70
N SER A 14 14.07 14.93 1.01
CA SER A 14 13.55 16.28 1.14
C SER A 14 14.09 17.00 2.38
N GLN A 15 14.15 18.33 2.31
CA GLN A 15 14.59 19.15 3.46
C GLN A 15 13.68 18.96 4.67
N LYS A 16 12.38 18.79 4.46
CA LYS A 16 11.42 18.61 5.54
C LYS A 16 11.69 17.33 6.31
N ILE A 17 11.80 16.19 5.62
CA ILE A 17 12.06 14.91 6.30
C ILE A 17 13.43 14.87 6.97
N LEU A 18 14.43 15.54 6.39
CA LEU A 18 15.75 15.70 7.02
C LEU A 18 15.67 16.53 8.31
N GLN A 19 14.81 17.52 8.36
CA GLN A 19 14.58 18.32 9.57
C GLN A 19 13.79 17.54 10.61
N ASP A 20 12.71 16.88 10.22
CA ASP A 20 11.83 16.14 11.11
C ASP A 20 12.59 14.98 11.80
N LEU A 21 13.47 14.28 11.07
CA LEU A 21 14.27 13.16 11.57
C LEU A 21 15.64 13.58 12.13
N GLN A 22 15.98 14.87 12.16
CA GLN A 22 17.29 15.36 12.65
C GLN A 22 17.67 14.82 14.04
N PRO A 23 16.78 14.73 15.02
CA PRO A 23 17.12 14.21 16.35
C PRO A 23 17.67 12.77 16.33
N HIS A 24 17.36 11.99 15.33
CA HIS A 24 17.77 10.59 15.23
C HIS A 24 19.18 10.40 14.68
N TYR A 25 19.69 11.32 13.88
CA TYR A 25 20.98 11.17 13.21
C TYR A 25 22.02 12.27 13.53
N ALA A 26 21.60 13.38 14.13
CA ALA A 26 22.53 14.45 14.48
C ALA A 26 23.47 14.02 15.61
N GLY A 27 24.76 14.41 15.50
CA GLY A 27 25.77 14.10 16.50
C GLY A 27 26.45 12.74 16.38
N TYR A 28 26.03 11.91 15.43
CA TYR A 28 26.68 10.64 15.13
C TYR A 28 27.76 10.76 14.06
N SER A 29 28.58 9.72 13.93
CA SER A 29 29.52 9.60 12.81
C SER A 29 28.72 9.61 11.48
N TYR A 30 29.42 9.92 10.39
CA TYR A 30 28.78 9.97 9.07
C TYR A 30 28.04 8.67 8.71
N SER A 31 28.70 7.52 8.87
CA SER A 31 28.13 6.20 8.57
C SER A 31 26.93 5.91 9.46
N ASP A 32 27.11 6.07 10.77
CA ASP A 32 26.06 5.78 11.75
C ASP A 32 24.88 6.73 11.60
N GLY A 33 25.14 7.99 11.25
CA GLY A 33 24.11 8.99 11.02
C GLY A 33 23.20 8.64 9.83
N CYS A 34 23.77 8.19 8.71
CA CYS A 34 22.99 7.74 7.55
C CYS A 34 22.16 6.50 7.87
N GLU A 35 22.72 5.53 8.56
CA GLU A 35 22.00 4.32 8.96
C GLU A 35 20.86 4.63 9.93
N ARG A 36 21.09 5.44 10.94
CA ARG A 36 20.06 5.88 11.90
C ARG A 36 18.94 6.67 11.24
N PHE A 37 19.27 7.48 10.24
CA PHE A 37 18.24 8.16 9.44
C PHE A 37 17.35 7.17 8.71
N LEU A 38 17.92 6.18 8.02
CA LEU A 38 17.13 5.16 7.32
C LEU A 38 16.27 4.33 8.28
N GLN A 39 16.81 4.00 9.46
CA GLN A 39 16.07 3.29 10.49
C GLN A 39 14.87 4.12 11.01
N ALA A 40 15.09 5.40 11.31
CA ALA A 40 14.02 6.28 11.76
C ALA A 40 12.95 6.48 10.68
N LEU A 41 13.37 6.60 9.41
CA LEU A 41 12.45 6.69 8.27
C LEU A 41 11.63 5.41 8.10
N ALA A 42 12.25 4.23 8.20
CA ALA A 42 11.55 2.95 8.13
C ALA A 42 10.54 2.81 9.26
N SER A 43 10.93 3.14 10.49
CA SER A 43 10.04 3.11 11.67
C SER A 43 8.84 4.04 11.52
N GLN A 44 9.03 5.24 10.96
CA GLN A 44 7.94 6.19 10.71
C GLN A 44 6.97 5.70 9.64
N LEU A 45 7.48 5.04 8.60
CA LEU A 45 6.69 4.65 7.42
C LEU A 45 5.93 3.35 7.58
N VAL A 46 6.34 2.45 8.47
CA VAL A 46 5.72 1.12 8.60
C VAL A 46 4.52 1.17 9.51
N HIS A 47 3.41 0.56 9.06
CA HIS A 47 2.27 0.30 9.94
C HIS A 47 2.60 -0.84 10.92
N PRO A 48 2.47 -0.64 12.22
CA PRO A 48 2.97 -1.59 13.24
C PRO A 48 2.27 -2.95 13.21
N THR A 49 1.04 -3.00 12.69
CA THR A 49 0.21 -4.22 12.64
C THR A 49 -0.27 -4.53 11.23
N SER A 50 0.60 -4.36 10.21
CA SER A 50 0.23 -4.52 8.81
C SER A 50 -0.40 -5.88 8.47
N ALA A 51 0.02 -6.96 9.12
CA ALA A 51 -0.53 -8.30 8.90
C ALA A 51 -1.99 -8.44 9.37
N THR A 52 -2.49 -7.59 10.26
CA THR A 52 -3.88 -7.64 10.74
C THR A 52 -4.90 -7.31 9.66
N ILE A 53 -4.47 -6.72 8.52
CA ILE A 53 -5.34 -6.48 7.36
C ILE A 53 -6.03 -7.78 6.91
N LEU A 54 -5.35 -8.93 6.99
CA LEU A 54 -5.92 -10.22 6.62
C LEU A 54 -6.96 -10.76 7.63
N GLN A 55 -7.24 -10.04 8.69
CA GLN A 55 -8.31 -10.37 9.64
C GLN A 55 -9.62 -9.66 9.28
N ASN A 56 -9.57 -8.63 8.44
CA ASN A 56 -10.74 -7.90 8.00
C ASN A 56 -11.53 -8.69 6.96
N ARG A 57 -12.84 -8.76 7.12
CA ARG A 57 -13.75 -9.46 6.21
C ARG A 57 -13.80 -8.81 4.82
N LEU A 58 -13.79 -7.49 4.76
CA LEU A 58 -13.76 -6.71 3.53
C LEU A 58 -12.43 -5.99 3.39
N ILE A 59 -11.71 -6.24 2.31
CA ILE A 59 -10.43 -5.57 2.01
C ILE A 59 -10.58 -4.85 0.67
N PHE A 60 -10.65 -3.52 0.72
CA PHE A 60 -10.69 -2.67 -0.46
C PHE A 60 -9.30 -2.32 -0.93
N VAL A 61 -9.04 -2.43 -2.22
CA VAL A 61 -7.84 -1.91 -2.87
C VAL A 61 -8.24 -0.75 -3.77
N VAL A 62 -7.78 0.44 -3.42
CA VAL A 62 -8.04 1.70 -4.12
C VAL A 62 -6.76 2.23 -4.77
N GLY A 63 -6.88 3.19 -5.66
CA GLY A 63 -5.75 3.82 -6.36
C GLY A 63 -6.11 4.22 -7.79
N ALA A 64 -5.23 4.93 -8.46
CA ALA A 64 -5.41 5.32 -9.85
C ALA A 64 -5.36 4.12 -10.81
N SER A 65 -5.79 4.31 -12.05
CA SER A 65 -5.68 3.26 -13.07
C SER A 65 -4.19 2.91 -13.31
N GLY A 66 -3.92 1.63 -13.52
CA GLY A 66 -2.56 1.16 -13.80
C GLY A 66 -1.63 1.04 -12.60
N THR A 67 -2.08 1.30 -11.37
CA THR A 67 -1.26 1.22 -10.15
C THR A 67 -1.02 -0.20 -9.63
N GLY A 68 -1.58 -1.22 -10.28
CA GLY A 68 -1.43 -2.61 -9.84
C GLY A 68 -2.50 -3.09 -8.85
N ARG A 69 -3.61 -2.37 -8.69
CA ARG A 69 -4.73 -2.72 -7.81
C ARG A 69 -5.22 -4.15 -8.00
N THR A 70 -5.60 -4.52 -9.23
CA THR A 70 -6.16 -5.84 -9.55
C THR A 70 -5.16 -6.97 -9.23
N THR A 71 -3.86 -6.74 -9.49
CA THR A 71 -2.80 -7.67 -9.11
C THR A 71 -2.67 -7.76 -7.59
N MET A 72 -2.77 -6.63 -6.89
CA MET A 72 -2.72 -6.60 -5.42
C MET A 72 -3.90 -7.36 -4.81
N VAL A 73 -5.12 -7.20 -5.35
CA VAL A 73 -6.30 -7.98 -4.95
C VAL A 73 -6.03 -9.48 -5.06
N ALA A 74 -5.47 -9.93 -6.18
CA ALA A 74 -5.14 -11.34 -6.39
C ALA A 74 -4.08 -11.85 -5.39
N LYS A 75 -3.04 -11.05 -5.10
CA LYS A 75 -1.99 -11.39 -4.13
C LYS A 75 -2.55 -11.49 -2.71
N ILE A 76 -3.38 -10.55 -2.29
CA ILE A 76 -4.05 -10.58 -0.99
C ILE A 76 -4.93 -11.83 -0.86
N ALA A 77 -5.71 -12.15 -1.89
CA ALA A 77 -6.55 -13.33 -1.88
C ALA A 77 -5.74 -14.64 -1.80
N ALA A 78 -4.60 -14.70 -2.49
CA ALA A 78 -3.67 -15.83 -2.38
C ALA A 78 -3.13 -15.96 -0.95
N MET A 79 -2.72 -14.85 -0.33
CA MET A 79 -2.23 -14.85 1.06
C MET A 79 -3.32 -15.26 2.05
N LEU A 80 -4.56 -14.78 1.86
CA LEU A 80 -5.71 -15.19 2.67
C LEU A 80 -5.97 -16.68 2.57
N ARG A 81 -5.97 -17.24 1.36
CA ARG A 81 -6.17 -18.67 1.12
C ARG A 81 -5.08 -19.52 1.77
N ASP A 82 -3.82 -19.08 1.67
CA ASP A 82 -2.70 -19.83 2.24
C ASP A 82 -2.75 -19.85 3.78
N GLN A 83 -3.21 -18.74 4.40
CA GLN A 83 -3.37 -18.67 5.85
C GLN A 83 -4.67 -19.31 6.36
N ASN A 84 -5.70 -19.35 5.52
CA ASN A 84 -7.04 -19.78 5.89
C ASN A 84 -7.62 -20.78 4.86
N PRO A 85 -7.06 -22.01 4.73
CA PRO A 85 -7.44 -22.94 3.66
C PRO A 85 -8.91 -23.41 3.70
N SER A 86 -9.58 -23.30 4.85
CA SER A 86 -10.96 -23.71 5.05
C SER A 86 -11.99 -22.58 4.88
N LYS A 87 -11.51 -21.34 4.58
CA LYS A 87 -12.35 -20.16 4.49
C LYS A 87 -12.76 -19.87 3.05
N GLU A 88 -14.00 -19.41 2.89
CA GLU A 88 -14.56 -19.01 1.60
C GLU A 88 -14.12 -17.57 1.28
N ILE A 89 -13.42 -17.40 0.15
CA ILE A 89 -12.88 -16.13 -0.31
C ILE A 89 -13.50 -15.79 -1.67
N VAL A 90 -13.91 -14.54 -1.85
CA VAL A 90 -14.39 -14.02 -3.12
C VAL A 90 -13.57 -12.80 -3.57
N LEU A 91 -13.30 -12.71 -4.87
CA LEU A 91 -12.78 -11.51 -5.51
C LEU A 91 -13.94 -10.66 -6.00
N ALA A 92 -13.96 -9.39 -5.65
CA ALA A 92 -15.01 -8.48 -6.11
C ALA A 92 -14.41 -7.32 -6.91
N SER A 93 -15.14 -6.83 -7.90
CA SER A 93 -14.87 -5.57 -8.58
C SER A 93 -15.97 -4.59 -8.24
N LEU A 94 -15.62 -3.44 -7.65
CA LEU A 94 -16.55 -2.34 -7.42
C LEU A 94 -16.42 -1.35 -8.57
N ASN A 95 -17.37 -1.36 -9.48
CA ASN A 95 -17.39 -0.55 -10.70
C ASN A 95 -18.46 0.53 -10.64
N GLY A 96 -18.40 1.49 -11.59
CA GLY A 96 -19.46 2.47 -11.80
C GLY A 96 -20.83 1.83 -12.14
N GLN A 97 -21.79 2.65 -12.49
CA GLN A 97 -23.21 2.27 -12.62
C GLN A 97 -23.51 1.09 -13.58
N ASN A 98 -22.65 0.83 -14.56
CA ASN A 98 -22.90 -0.16 -15.63
C ASN A 98 -22.04 -1.44 -15.52
N GLY A 99 -21.43 -1.71 -14.39
CA GLY A 99 -20.84 -3.00 -14.01
C GLY A 99 -20.17 -3.80 -15.13
N THR A 100 -19.23 -3.18 -15.88
CA THR A 100 -18.45 -3.94 -16.86
C THR A 100 -17.53 -4.92 -16.13
N ALA A 101 -17.56 -6.17 -16.58
CA ALA A 101 -16.76 -7.23 -16.00
C ALA A 101 -15.25 -6.87 -16.04
N ASN A 102 -14.55 -7.00 -14.94
CA ASN A 102 -13.10 -6.87 -14.89
C ASN A 102 -12.48 -8.19 -15.35
N HIS A 103 -12.12 -8.27 -16.64
CA HIS A 103 -11.54 -9.47 -17.24
C HIS A 103 -10.23 -9.91 -16.59
N GLN A 104 -9.41 -8.97 -16.12
CA GLN A 104 -8.17 -9.30 -15.43
C GLN A 104 -8.48 -9.96 -14.08
N LEU A 105 -9.44 -9.43 -13.32
CA LEU A 105 -9.88 -10.02 -12.05
C LEU A 105 -10.46 -11.41 -12.25
N GLN A 106 -11.28 -11.60 -13.30
CA GLN A 106 -11.82 -12.92 -13.67
C GLN A 106 -10.71 -13.92 -14.00
N SER A 107 -9.65 -13.47 -14.69
CA SER A 107 -8.49 -14.32 -15.00
C SER A 107 -7.76 -14.74 -13.73
N PHE A 108 -7.58 -13.84 -12.77
CA PHE A 108 -7.03 -14.17 -11.45
C PHE A 108 -7.94 -15.09 -10.65
N GLY A 109 -9.26 -14.88 -10.69
CA GLY A 109 -10.23 -15.78 -10.08
C GLY A 109 -10.09 -17.21 -10.58
N ARG A 110 -10.01 -17.40 -11.90
CA ARG A 110 -9.75 -18.72 -12.51
C ARG A 110 -8.42 -19.32 -12.07
N LEU A 111 -7.34 -18.52 -12.09
CA LEU A 111 -6.00 -18.97 -11.69
C LEU A 111 -5.96 -19.43 -10.22
N LEU A 112 -6.63 -18.69 -9.34
CA LEU A 112 -6.67 -18.97 -7.91
C LEU A 112 -7.80 -19.93 -7.53
N ASN A 113 -8.64 -20.35 -8.48
CA ASN A 113 -9.89 -21.12 -8.23
C ASN A 113 -10.78 -20.44 -7.19
N LEU A 114 -10.99 -19.12 -7.34
CA LEU A 114 -11.83 -18.30 -6.49
C LEU A 114 -12.99 -17.71 -7.30
N PRO A 115 -14.19 -17.61 -6.72
CA PRO A 115 -15.31 -16.93 -7.36
C PRO A 115 -15.02 -15.44 -7.55
N THR A 116 -15.64 -14.85 -8.58
CA THR A 116 -15.57 -13.43 -8.87
C THR A 116 -16.96 -12.84 -8.96
N VAL A 117 -17.15 -11.66 -8.35
CA VAL A 117 -18.41 -10.92 -8.40
C VAL A 117 -18.17 -9.48 -8.85
N THR A 118 -19.19 -8.88 -9.46
CA THR A 118 -19.16 -7.46 -9.83
C THR A 118 -20.22 -6.74 -9.01
N LEU A 119 -19.82 -5.67 -8.33
CA LEU A 119 -20.65 -4.81 -7.50
C LEU A 119 -20.71 -3.42 -8.14
N GLY A 120 -21.89 -2.83 -8.16
CA GLY A 120 -22.08 -1.44 -8.61
C GLY A 120 -21.95 -0.44 -7.45
N LEU A 121 -21.71 0.82 -7.77
CA LEU A 121 -21.75 1.91 -6.78
C LEU A 121 -23.17 2.06 -6.17
N SER A 122 -24.20 1.62 -6.88
CA SER A 122 -25.60 1.59 -6.40
C SER A 122 -25.91 0.42 -5.47
N THR A 123 -25.02 -0.58 -5.34
CA THR A 123 -25.24 -1.71 -4.42
C THR A 123 -25.43 -1.18 -3.00
N PRO A 124 -26.54 -1.48 -2.31
CA PRO A 124 -26.77 -1.01 -0.94
C PRO A 124 -25.64 -1.44 0.00
N VAL A 125 -25.29 -0.58 0.97
CA VAL A 125 -24.23 -0.91 1.96
C VAL A 125 -24.62 -2.14 2.78
N GLU A 126 -25.88 -2.32 3.06
CA GLU A 126 -26.44 -3.47 3.78
C GLU A 126 -26.19 -4.79 3.08
N ASP A 127 -26.07 -4.78 1.76
CA ASP A 127 -25.83 -6.01 0.99
C ASP A 127 -24.41 -6.53 1.18
N PHE A 128 -23.43 -5.66 1.43
CA PHE A 128 -22.06 -6.07 1.81
C PHE A 128 -22.06 -6.84 3.14
N ASN A 129 -22.99 -6.52 4.04
CA ASN A 129 -23.15 -7.23 5.30
C ASN A 129 -23.89 -8.56 5.15
N LYS A 130 -24.79 -8.66 4.14
CA LYS A 130 -25.59 -9.85 3.87
C LYS A 130 -24.87 -10.91 3.03
N MET A 131 -23.72 -10.59 2.45
CA MET A 131 -22.88 -11.56 1.71
C MET A 131 -22.17 -12.50 2.71
N THR A 132 -22.97 -13.28 3.45
CA THR A 132 -22.48 -14.19 4.50
C THR A 132 -21.96 -15.51 3.97
N ASP A 133 -22.10 -15.76 2.66
CA ASP A 133 -21.58 -16.97 2.00
C ASP A 133 -20.04 -16.95 1.88
N TYR A 134 -19.41 -15.80 2.13
CA TYR A 134 -17.97 -15.62 2.08
C TYR A 134 -17.43 -15.11 3.40
N ASP A 135 -16.35 -15.74 3.87
CA ASP A 135 -15.60 -15.27 5.04
C ASP A 135 -14.80 -14.00 4.73
N PHE A 136 -14.26 -13.92 3.50
CA PHE A 136 -13.47 -12.78 3.04
C PHE A 136 -13.87 -12.32 1.64
N MET A 137 -13.90 -11.02 1.46
CA MET A 137 -14.09 -10.39 0.16
C MET A 137 -12.95 -9.40 -0.09
N VAL A 138 -12.17 -9.62 -1.16
CA VAL A 138 -11.12 -8.70 -1.60
C VAL A 138 -11.61 -7.94 -2.82
N ILE A 139 -11.65 -6.61 -2.71
CA ILE A 139 -12.42 -5.74 -3.61
C ILE A 139 -11.49 -4.81 -4.39
N ASP A 140 -11.44 -4.98 -5.71
CA ASP A 140 -10.83 -4.03 -6.64
C ASP A 140 -11.79 -2.86 -6.88
N VAL A 141 -11.44 -1.67 -6.39
CA VAL A 141 -12.22 -0.45 -6.65
C VAL A 141 -11.76 0.11 -8.00
N ALA A 142 -12.51 -0.18 -9.05
CA ALA A 142 -12.10 0.05 -10.44
C ALA A 142 -11.97 1.52 -10.85
N SER A 143 -12.50 2.45 -10.06
CA SER A 143 -12.46 3.89 -10.31
C SER A 143 -11.91 4.63 -9.10
N ASP A 144 -11.17 5.72 -9.36
CA ASP A 144 -10.70 6.67 -8.36
C ASP A 144 -11.59 7.93 -8.30
N SER A 145 -12.81 7.82 -8.78
CA SER A 145 -13.79 8.90 -8.76
C SER A 145 -14.23 9.26 -7.33
N PRO A 146 -14.67 10.53 -7.10
CA PRO A 146 -15.22 10.93 -5.80
C PRO A 146 -16.34 10.00 -5.31
N GLU A 147 -17.21 9.55 -6.22
CA GLU A 147 -18.34 8.65 -5.89
C GLU A 147 -17.85 7.28 -5.41
N SER A 148 -16.75 6.78 -5.98
CA SER A 148 -16.13 5.53 -5.52
C SER A 148 -15.53 5.67 -4.13
N VAL A 149 -14.85 6.79 -3.85
CA VAL A 149 -14.28 7.10 -2.53
C VAL A 149 -15.41 7.24 -1.51
N GLU A 150 -16.47 7.98 -1.82
CA GLU A 150 -17.64 8.15 -0.96
C GLU A 150 -18.32 6.80 -0.65
N LYS A 151 -18.46 5.94 -1.66
CA LYS A 151 -19.04 4.61 -1.49
C LYS A 151 -18.25 3.76 -0.51
N VAL A 152 -16.93 3.67 -0.69
CA VAL A 152 -16.05 2.93 0.24
C VAL A 152 -16.13 3.52 1.64
N GLY A 153 -16.08 4.85 1.78
CA GLY A 153 -16.20 5.53 3.06
C GLY A 153 -17.53 5.25 3.77
N SER A 154 -18.64 5.18 3.02
CA SER A 154 -19.95 4.81 3.56
C SER A 154 -19.96 3.37 4.10
N ILE A 155 -19.28 2.44 3.41
CA ILE A 155 -19.16 1.05 3.87
C ILE A 155 -18.30 0.98 5.14
N GLN A 156 -17.15 1.67 5.16
CA GLN A 156 -16.28 1.75 6.35
C GLN A 156 -17.04 2.28 7.57
N THR A 157 -17.76 3.40 7.41
CA THR A 157 -18.52 4.03 8.48
C THR A 157 -19.61 3.10 9.01
N ARG A 158 -20.28 2.34 8.13
CA ARG A 158 -21.38 1.46 8.52
C ARG A 158 -20.93 0.18 9.19
N LEU A 159 -19.83 -0.43 8.71
CA LEU A 159 -19.37 -1.73 9.19
C LEU A 159 -18.25 -1.64 10.24
N GLY A 160 -17.50 -0.55 10.24
CA GLY A 160 -16.41 -0.30 11.19
C GLY A 160 -15.06 -0.92 10.79
N GLU A 161 -14.01 -0.45 11.45
CA GLU A 161 -12.62 -0.83 11.17
C GLU A 161 -12.30 -2.31 11.43
N ALA A 162 -13.03 -2.95 12.32
CA ALA A 162 -12.86 -4.38 12.59
C ALA A 162 -13.25 -5.26 11.38
N GLU A 163 -14.18 -4.78 10.55
CA GLU A 163 -14.69 -5.50 9.39
C GLU A 163 -14.03 -5.07 8.07
N VAL A 164 -13.53 -3.83 7.99
CA VAL A 164 -13.11 -3.21 6.74
C VAL A 164 -11.69 -2.70 6.83
N ALA A 165 -10.85 -3.13 5.89
CA ALA A 165 -9.54 -2.53 5.65
C ALA A 165 -9.50 -1.90 4.26
N THR A 166 -8.72 -0.83 4.10
CA THR A 166 -8.49 -0.17 2.80
C THR A 166 -7.01 -0.03 2.53
N LEU A 167 -6.59 -0.48 1.36
CA LEU A 167 -5.22 -0.37 0.85
C LEU A 167 -5.18 0.57 -0.34
N LEU A 168 -4.25 1.51 -0.32
CA LEU A 168 -3.95 2.41 -1.43
C LEU A 168 -2.76 1.89 -2.21
N ALA A 169 -2.97 1.44 -3.43
CA ALA A 169 -1.91 0.99 -4.31
C ALA A 169 -1.15 2.18 -4.91
N ILE A 170 0.13 2.30 -4.58
CA ILE A 170 1.05 3.31 -5.13
C ILE A 170 2.23 2.58 -5.78
N PRO A 171 2.43 2.73 -7.11
CA PRO A 171 3.60 2.13 -7.76
C PRO A 171 4.88 2.84 -7.34
N GLY A 172 5.98 2.10 -7.26
CA GLY A 172 7.30 2.69 -7.24
C GLY A 172 7.50 3.62 -8.44
N SER A 173 8.46 4.54 -8.37
CA SER A 173 8.69 5.63 -9.35
C SER A 173 7.55 6.64 -9.47
N THR A 174 6.62 6.69 -8.54
CA THR A 174 5.60 7.74 -8.49
C THR A 174 6.25 9.04 -8.00
N SER A 175 6.06 10.13 -8.74
CA SER A 175 6.67 11.41 -8.36
C SER A 175 6.16 11.93 -7.01
N HIS A 176 6.98 12.72 -6.32
CA HIS A 176 6.62 13.34 -5.04
C HIS A 176 5.26 14.08 -5.11
N SER A 177 5.03 14.88 -6.15
CA SER A 177 3.77 15.61 -6.32
C SER A 177 2.57 14.70 -6.56
N MET A 178 2.77 13.61 -7.29
CA MET A 178 1.71 12.63 -7.56
C MET A 178 1.37 11.83 -6.31
N ILE A 179 2.35 11.45 -5.49
CA ILE A 179 2.11 10.81 -4.19
C ILE A 179 1.23 11.70 -3.32
N ASN A 180 1.60 12.98 -3.17
CA ASN A 180 0.84 13.93 -2.38
C ASN A 180 -0.60 14.10 -2.89
N THR A 181 -0.79 14.21 -4.20
CA THR A 181 -2.12 14.33 -4.80
C THR A 181 -2.95 13.07 -4.57
N THR A 182 -2.34 11.90 -4.74
CA THR A 182 -3.01 10.61 -4.55
C THR A 182 -3.41 10.42 -3.09
N ILE A 183 -2.50 10.65 -2.14
CA ILE A 183 -2.81 10.53 -0.72
C ILE A 183 -3.93 11.49 -0.31
N LYS A 184 -3.90 12.75 -0.76
CA LYS A 184 -4.98 13.71 -0.48
C LYS A 184 -6.34 13.22 -0.99
N ARG A 185 -6.39 12.65 -2.20
CA ARG A 185 -7.63 12.14 -2.79
C ARG A 185 -8.25 11.04 -1.95
N PHE A 186 -7.44 10.09 -1.48
CA PHE A 186 -7.90 8.94 -0.72
C PHE A 186 -7.87 9.14 0.79
N HIS A 187 -7.42 10.30 1.27
CA HIS A 187 -7.35 10.63 2.70
C HIS A 187 -8.65 10.33 3.49
N PRO A 188 -9.87 10.59 2.94
CA PRO A 188 -11.10 10.28 3.65
C PRO A 188 -11.29 8.80 4.02
N LEU A 189 -10.54 7.90 3.37
CA LEU A 189 -10.58 6.46 3.64
C LEU A 189 -9.52 6.00 4.65
N GLU A 190 -8.60 6.88 5.06
CA GLU A 190 -7.46 6.57 5.93
C GLU A 190 -6.73 5.27 5.52
N PRO A 191 -6.38 5.11 4.22
CA PRO A 191 -5.88 3.85 3.72
C PRO A 191 -4.44 3.60 4.17
N LEU A 192 -4.10 2.33 4.36
CA LEU A 192 -2.72 1.89 4.42
C LEU A 192 -2.14 1.77 3.00
N VAL A 193 -0.85 2.03 2.84
CA VAL A 193 -0.19 2.02 1.53
C VAL A 193 0.31 0.61 1.18
N ALA A 194 -0.02 0.17 -0.02
CA ALA A 194 0.62 -0.95 -0.69
C ALA A 194 1.54 -0.40 -1.79
N LEU A 195 2.86 -0.49 -1.61
CA LEU A 195 3.83 -0.16 -2.65
C LEU A 195 3.87 -1.29 -3.67
N THR A 196 3.62 -0.96 -4.94
CA THR A 196 3.52 -1.93 -6.04
C THR A 196 4.60 -1.72 -7.08
N LYS A 197 4.84 -2.71 -7.95
CA LYS A 197 5.76 -2.64 -9.09
C LYS A 197 7.20 -2.27 -8.72
N LEU A 198 7.65 -2.66 -7.53
CA LEU A 198 8.99 -2.32 -7.05
C LEU A 198 10.10 -3.05 -7.84
N ASP A 199 9.78 -4.14 -8.55
CA ASP A 199 10.65 -4.88 -9.46
C ASP A 199 10.76 -4.24 -10.85
N GLU A 200 9.77 -3.43 -11.23
CA GLU A 200 9.70 -2.78 -12.55
C GLU A 200 10.37 -1.40 -12.58
N CYS A 201 10.79 -0.87 -11.45
CA CYS A 201 11.25 0.51 -11.35
C CYS A 201 12.37 0.72 -10.32
N GLU A 202 13.16 1.76 -10.51
CA GLU A 202 14.08 2.27 -9.51
C GLU A 202 13.39 3.33 -8.65
N THR A 203 13.21 3.02 -7.35
CA THR A 203 12.64 3.99 -6.40
C THR A 203 13.64 5.08 -6.04
N LYS A 204 13.14 6.24 -5.66
CA LYS A 204 13.94 7.42 -5.30
C LYS A 204 13.67 7.86 -3.85
N PRO A 205 14.67 8.43 -3.16
CA PRO A 205 14.49 8.98 -1.82
C PRO A 205 13.34 9.97 -1.68
N ALA A 206 13.06 10.76 -2.75
CA ALA A 206 11.96 11.71 -2.76
C ALA A 206 10.57 11.07 -2.62
N GLU A 207 10.40 9.82 -3.06
CA GLU A 207 9.14 9.07 -2.93
C GLU A 207 8.87 8.75 -1.47
N PHE A 208 9.87 8.22 -0.76
CA PHE A 208 9.77 7.91 0.67
C PHE A 208 9.63 9.17 1.53
N SER A 209 10.29 10.27 1.11
CA SER A 209 10.08 11.58 1.72
C SER A 209 8.61 12.02 1.61
N ALA A 210 8.00 11.91 0.42
CA ALA A 210 6.61 12.29 0.18
C ALA A 210 5.64 11.44 1.03
N LEU A 211 5.87 10.13 1.11
CA LEU A 211 5.07 9.23 1.94
C LEU A 211 5.16 9.62 3.43
N ALA A 212 6.36 9.86 3.93
CA ALA A 212 6.56 10.23 5.33
C ALA A 212 5.97 11.61 5.66
N GLU A 213 6.15 12.61 4.78
CA GLU A 213 5.58 13.94 4.92
C GLU A 213 4.05 13.96 4.92
N SER A 214 3.43 12.98 4.26
CA SER A 214 2.00 12.79 4.22
C SER A 214 1.47 11.91 5.35
N SER A 215 2.33 11.49 6.28
CA SER A 215 2.00 10.55 7.36
C SER A 215 1.42 9.22 6.86
N ALA A 216 1.78 8.84 5.64
CA ALA A 216 1.36 7.59 5.05
C ALA A 216 2.07 6.42 5.75
N GLN A 217 1.33 5.32 5.96
CA GLN A 217 1.87 4.12 6.54
C GLN A 217 1.85 2.97 5.54
N ILE A 218 3.00 2.35 5.33
CA ILE A 218 3.18 1.23 4.41
C ILE A 218 2.84 -0.06 5.13
N ALA A 219 1.91 -0.83 4.56
CA ALA A 219 1.51 -2.13 5.06
C ALA A 219 2.02 -3.28 4.19
N ILE A 220 2.17 -3.05 2.89
CA ILE A 220 2.56 -4.10 1.93
C ILE A 220 3.60 -3.57 0.95
N LEU A 221 4.59 -4.42 0.65
CA LEU A 221 5.56 -4.25 -0.44
C LEU A 221 5.33 -5.36 -1.47
N SER A 222 5.27 -5.00 -2.76
CA SER A 222 5.08 -5.94 -3.85
C SER A 222 6.03 -5.67 -5.00
N GLY A 223 6.70 -6.72 -5.49
CA GLY A 223 7.74 -6.60 -6.47
C GLY A 223 9.04 -6.06 -5.86
N THR A 224 9.58 -6.70 -4.84
CA THR A 224 10.92 -6.42 -4.31
C THR A 224 11.92 -7.41 -4.89
N LYS A 225 13.13 -6.96 -5.24
CA LYS A 225 14.17 -7.84 -5.78
C LYS A 225 14.60 -8.96 -4.84
N SER A 226 14.43 -8.76 -3.53
CA SER A 226 14.77 -9.72 -2.48
C SER A 226 13.62 -10.70 -2.16
N VAL A 227 12.43 -10.46 -2.70
CA VAL A 227 11.24 -11.27 -2.44
C VAL A 227 10.66 -11.68 -3.80
N ILE A 228 11.03 -12.87 -4.23
CA ILE A 228 10.47 -13.45 -5.45
C ILE A 228 9.01 -13.74 -5.18
N ASP A 229 8.13 -12.84 -5.67
CA ASP A 229 6.68 -12.91 -5.62
C ASP A 229 6.11 -13.94 -4.61
N PRO A 230 5.60 -13.52 -3.50
CA PRO A 230 4.34 -12.80 -3.30
C PRO A 230 4.51 -11.39 -2.70
N ALA A 231 3.42 -10.67 -2.49
CA ALA A 231 3.42 -9.45 -1.69
C ALA A 231 3.88 -9.74 -0.25
N VAL A 232 4.61 -8.82 0.36
CA VAL A 232 5.17 -8.99 1.70
C VAL A 232 4.59 -7.93 2.63
N PHE A 233 4.17 -8.32 3.82
CA PHE A 233 3.82 -7.34 4.85
C PHE A 233 5.06 -6.54 5.25
N ALA A 234 4.91 -5.22 5.24
CA ALA A 234 5.96 -4.34 5.70
C ALA A 234 6.21 -4.53 7.19
N SER A 235 7.47 -4.69 7.54
CA SER A 235 8.00 -4.55 8.89
C SER A 235 9.13 -3.54 8.86
N GLU A 236 9.50 -2.99 10.02
CA GLU A 236 10.61 -2.06 10.12
C GLU A 236 11.90 -2.67 9.54
N THR A 237 12.18 -3.93 9.85
CA THR A 237 13.34 -4.65 9.34
C THR A 237 13.32 -4.80 7.82
N ILE A 238 12.18 -5.20 7.25
CA ILE A 238 12.02 -5.40 5.79
C ILE A 238 12.14 -4.06 5.06
N LEU A 239 11.49 -3.01 5.55
CA LEU A 239 11.58 -1.71 4.91
C LEU A 239 12.98 -1.09 5.06
N LEU A 240 13.61 -1.22 6.23
CA LEU A 240 14.98 -0.77 6.44
C LEU A 240 15.95 -1.46 5.47
N GLN A 241 15.85 -2.79 5.33
CA GLN A 241 16.66 -3.52 4.37
C GLN A 241 16.45 -3.01 2.95
N TYR A 242 15.20 -2.80 2.54
CA TYR A 242 14.88 -2.25 1.23
C TYR A 242 15.52 -0.86 1.02
N LEU A 243 15.42 0.04 2.00
CA LEU A 243 16.01 1.38 1.93
C LEU A 243 17.53 1.32 1.85
N GLN A 244 18.18 0.43 2.63
CA GLN A 244 19.62 0.24 2.61
C GLN A 244 20.11 -0.28 1.26
N GLU A 245 19.46 -1.32 0.70
CA GLU A 245 19.82 -1.90 -0.59
C GLU A 245 19.71 -0.88 -1.75
N ASN A 246 18.73 0.01 -1.70
CA ASN A 246 18.48 0.96 -2.78
C ASN A 246 19.18 2.30 -2.62
N PHE A 247 19.52 2.71 -1.40
CA PHE A 247 20.02 4.07 -1.15
C PHE A 247 21.41 4.16 -0.52
N SER A 248 21.93 3.13 0.16
CA SER A 248 23.23 3.22 0.84
C SER A 248 24.39 3.52 -0.12
N GLN A 249 24.32 3.04 -1.36
CA GLN A 249 25.35 3.35 -2.37
C GLN A 249 25.39 4.82 -2.75
N LYS A 250 24.26 5.53 -2.65
CA LYS A 250 24.17 6.98 -2.93
C LYS A 250 24.81 7.84 -1.85
N PHE A 251 25.15 7.26 -0.69
CA PHE A 251 25.82 7.96 0.38
C PHE A 251 27.34 7.98 0.21
N SER A 252 27.89 7.07 -0.58
CA SER A 252 29.33 6.95 -0.80
C SER A 252 29.85 7.81 -1.96
N ALA A 253 28.97 8.49 -2.67
CA ALA A 253 29.29 9.41 -3.77
C ALA A 253 29.25 10.87 -3.27
#